data_78cdaa673b999ed22f426a595192f853
#
_entry.id   78cdaa673b999ed22f426a595192f853
#
_cell.length_a   1.000
_cell.length_b   1.000
_cell.length_c   1.000
_cell.angle_alpha   90.00
_cell.angle_beta   90.00
_cell.angle_gamma   90.00
#
_symmetry.space_group_name_H-M   'P 1'
#
loop_
_entity.id
_entity.type
_entity.pdbx_description
1 polymer ?
#
loop_
_entity_poly.entity_id
_entity_poly.type
_entity_poly.pdbx_seq_one_letter_code
_entity_poly.pdbx_strand_id
1 'polypeptide(L)'
;MLFRSNLLPFFEKRFSLQDYLALDDGVMNTYFQSWMTSPDTILSDLAQRYVNRKVFKSMIFSEENEKHLDVLRQLVKQVGFEPDYYTAIHRNFDLPYDFYRPDVEKPRTQIEIIQKDGSLAELSSLSPIVQSLAGTRQGDNRFYFPKEMLTDAGLFNENSQAFLSYMKNDTFIYGE
;
A
#
# COMPACT_ATOMS: atom_id res chain seq x y z
N MET A 1 3.31 3.39 -30.76
CA MET A 1 2.28 2.44 -31.20
C MET A 1 2.52 1.01 -30.73
N LEU A 2 3.76 0.57 -30.48
CA LEU A 2 4.10 -0.77 -29.98
C LEU A 2 3.63 -1.07 -28.53
N PHE A 3 3.48 -0.04 -27.70
CA PHE A 3 3.19 -0.21 -26.26
C PHE A 3 1.74 -0.59 -25.92
N ARG A 4 0.80 -0.41 -26.84
CA ARG A 4 -0.58 -0.90 -26.65
C ARG A 4 -0.73 -2.40 -26.83
N SER A 5 0.19 -3.07 -27.54
CA SER A 5 0.00 -4.44 -27.93
C SER A 5 0.06 -5.44 -26.77
N ASN A 6 0.99 -5.29 -25.82
CA ASN A 6 1.16 -6.25 -24.72
C ASN A 6 0.19 -6.01 -23.55
N LEU A 7 -0.27 -4.79 -23.32
CA LEU A 7 -1.24 -4.49 -22.27
C LEU A 7 -2.69 -4.55 -22.73
N LEU A 8 -2.94 -4.47 -24.06
CA LEU A 8 -4.29 -4.45 -24.60
C LEU A 8 -5.13 -5.66 -24.19
N PRO A 9 -4.61 -6.91 -24.21
CA PRO A 9 -5.38 -8.07 -23.77
C PRO A 9 -5.87 -7.97 -22.33
N PHE A 10 -5.10 -7.28 -21.45
CA PHE A 10 -5.49 -7.09 -20.03
C PHE A 10 -6.61 -6.06 -19.89
N PHE A 11 -6.56 -4.96 -20.63
CA PHE A 11 -7.64 -3.99 -20.64
C PHE A 11 -8.94 -4.55 -21.21
N GLU A 12 -8.83 -5.44 -22.20
CA GLU A 12 -9.97 -6.10 -22.81
C GLU A 12 -10.41 -7.38 -22.06
N LYS A 13 -9.77 -7.72 -20.94
CA LYS A 13 -10.04 -8.90 -20.11
C LYS A 13 -10.01 -10.23 -20.88
N ARG A 14 -9.14 -10.33 -21.90
CA ARG A 14 -8.97 -11.49 -22.76
C ARG A 14 -7.52 -11.99 -22.82
N PHE A 15 -6.77 -11.81 -21.78
CA PHE A 15 -5.37 -12.24 -21.69
C PHE A 15 -5.27 -13.76 -21.43
N SER A 16 -4.24 -14.37 -21.99
CA SER A 16 -3.83 -15.74 -21.73
C SER A 16 -2.79 -15.80 -20.61
N LEU A 17 -2.50 -17.01 -20.10
CA LEU A 17 -1.38 -17.22 -19.18
C LEU A 17 -0.04 -16.76 -19.80
N GLN A 18 0.12 -16.94 -21.09
CA GLN A 18 1.34 -16.55 -21.81
C GLN A 18 1.49 -15.02 -21.88
N ASP A 19 0.39 -14.30 -22.10
CA ASP A 19 0.39 -12.83 -22.03
C ASP A 19 0.79 -12.35 -20.63
N TYR A 20 0.28 -13.00 -19.58
CA TYR A 20 0.62 -12.68 -18.20
C TYR A 20 2.10 -12.92 -17.90
N LEU A 21 2.65 -14.07 -18.31
CA LEU A 21 4.06 -14.40 -18.10
C LEU A 21 5.02 -13.52 -18.92
N ALA A 22 4.53 -12.91 -20.00
CA ALA A 22 5.31 -11.97 -20.81
C ALA A 22 5.40 -10.57 -20.23
N LEU A 23 4.60 -10.26 -19.20
CA LEU A 23 4.68 -9.00 -18.45
C LEU A 23 5.67 -9.12 -17.29
N ASP A 24 6.95 -9.02 -17.61
CA ASP A 24 8.00 -8.95 -16.61
C ASP A 24 8.30 -7.50 -16.16
N ASP A 25 9.16 -7.36 -15.16
CA ASP A 25 9.57 -6.06 -14.63
C ASP A 25 10.26 -5.19 -15.68
N GLY A 26 10.96 -5.80 -16.66
CA GLY A 26 11.63 -5.09 -17.74
C GLY A 26 10.61 -4.44 -18.69
N VAL A 27 9.59 -5.18 -19.07
CA VAL A 27 8.49 -4.68 -19.89
C VAL A 27 7.75 -3.57 -19.16
N MET A 28 7.40 -3.75 -17.89
CA MET A 28 6.72 -2.74 -17.09
C MET A 28 7.56 -1.47 -16.91
N ASN A 29 8.84 -1.58 -16.66
CA ASN A 29 9.74 -0.42 -16.57
C ASN A 29 9.80 0.36 -17.90
N THR A 30 9.77 -0.33 -19.03
CA THR A 30 9.73 0.31 -20.35
C THR A 30 8.43 1.11 -20.54
N TYR A 31 7.30 0.59 -20.08
CA TYR A 31 6.04 1.32 -20.08
C TYR A 31 6.10 2.56 -19.19
N PHE A 32 6.60 2.44 -17.96
CA PHE A 32 6.72 3.59 -17.06
C PHE A 32 7.59 4.70 -17.66
N GLN A 33 8.72 4.37 -18.28
CA GLN A 33 9.56 5.34 -18.97
C GLN A 33 8.82 6.02 -20.13
N SER A 34 8.08 5.26 -20.93
CA SER A 34 7.30 5.81 -22.04
C SER A 34 6.17 6.73 -21.56
N TRP A 35 5.53 6.41 -20.45
CA TRP A 35 4.45 7.20 -19.89
C TRP A 35 4.89 8.52 -19.28
N MET A 36 6.18 8.70 -18.97
CA MET A 36 6.72 9.98 -18.48
C MET A 36 6.46 11.15 -19.44
N THR A 37 6.24 10.87 -20.72
CA THR A 37 5.94 11.86 -21.77
C THR A 37 4.52 11.73 -22.31
N SER A 38 3.62 11.11 -21.56
CA SER A 38 2.21 10.96 -21.94
C SER A 38 1.52 12.34 -22.03
N PRO A 39 0.60 12.53 -22.98
CA PRO A 39 -0.26 13.72 -22.99
C PRO A 39 -1.25 13.75 -21.82
N ASP A 40 -1.53 12.62 -21.19
CA ASP A 40 -2.24 12.55 -19.92
C ASP A 40 -1.32 13.03 -18.80
N THR A 41 -1.61 14.18 -18.23
CA THR A 41 -0.77 14.84 -17.22
C THR A 41 -0.67 14.07 -15.92
N ILE A 42 -1.73 13.38 -15.51
CA ILE A 42 -1.73 12.54 -14.30
C ILE A 42 -0.84 11.31 -14.52
N LEU A 43 -1.05 10.60 -15.63
CA LEU A 43 -0.22 9.44 -15.97
C LEU A 43 1.25 9.81 -16.11
N SER A 44 1.54 10.95 -16.77
CA SER A 44 2.91 11.45 -16.94
C SER A 44 3.57 11.76 -15.60
N ASP A 45 2.88 12.49 -14.71
CA ASP A 45 3.42 12.83 -13.38
C ASP A 45 3.64 11.59 -12.52
N LEU A 46 2.67 10.67 -12.47
CA LEU A 46 2.81 9.43 -11.70
C LEU A 46 3.95 8.55 -12.22
N ALA A 47 4.11 8.43 -13.54
CA ALA A 47 5.22 7.70 -14.15
C ALA A 47 6.57 8.35 -13.80
N GLN A 48 6.67 9.68 -13.87
CA GLN A 48 7.86 10.42 -13.46
C GLN A 48 8.17 10.22 -11.97
N ARG A 49 7.15 10.23 -11.11
CA ARG A 49 7.32 9.95 -9.67
C ARG A 49 7.88 8.57 -9.44
N TYR A 50 7.32 7.57 -10.11
CA TYR A 50 7.76 6.18 -9.98
C TYR A 50 9.22 6.00 -10.45
N VAL A 51 9.54 6.42 -11.67
CA VAL A 51 10.88 6.25 -12.27
C VAL A 51 11.94 7.02 -11.49
N ASN A 52 11.63 8.25 -11.03
CA ASN A 52 12.56 9.11 -10.29
C ASN A 52 12.49 8.89 -8.76
N ARG A 53 11.77 7.88 -8.29
CA ARG A 53 11.61 7.56 -6.86
C ARG A 53 11.11 8.73 -6.01
N LYS A 54 10.26 9.58 -6.57
CA LYS A 54 9.53 10.63 -5.85
C LYS A 54 8.29 10.04 -5.19
N VAL A 55 8.51 9.22 -4.16
CA VAL A 55 7.46 8.47 -3.49
C VAL A 55 6.52 9.39 -2.70
N PHE A 56 5.28 8.94 -2.54
CA PHE A 56 4.32 9.57 -1.65
C PHE A 56 4.77 9.45 -0.20
N LYS A 57 4.32 10.36 0.63
CA LYS A 57 4.42 10.26 2.08
C LYS A 57 3.26 9.46 2.62
N SER A 58 3.44 8.89 3.79
CA SER A 58 2.36 8.20 4.50
C SER A 58 2.26 8.66 5.94
N MET A 59 1.06 8.59 6.50
CA MET A 59 0.80 8.74 7.91
C MET A 59 -0.01 7.55 8.41
N ILE A 60 0.21 7.17 9.66
CA ILE A 60 -0.58 6.14 10.34
C ILE A 60 -1.81 6.83 10.93
N PHE A 61 -2.97 6.18 10.83
CA PHE A 61 -4.20 6.66 11.44
C PHE A 61 -4.91 5.54 12.21
N SER A 62 -5.65 5.91 13.25
CA SER A 62 -6.52 4.99 13.98
C SER A 62 -7.91 4.92 13.34
N GLU A 63 -8.69 3.90 13.67
CA GLU A 63 -10.09 3.77 13.21
C GLU A 63 -10.94 4.99 13.60
N GLU A 64 -10.69 5.59 14.76
CA GLU A 64 -11.37 6.79 15.24
C GLU A 64 -11.14 8.01 14.33
N ASN A 65 -9.98 8.05 13.67
CA ASN A 65 -9.56 9.14 12.80
C ASN A 65 -9.95 8.94 11.33
N GLU A 66 -10.55 7.82 10.99
CA GLU A 66 -10.96 7.50 9.61
C GLU A 66 -11.89 8.58 9.03
N LYS A 67 -12.76 9.16 9.84
CA LYS A 67 -13.65 10.28 9.46
C LYS A 67 -12.94 11.51 8.91
N HIS A 68 -11.66 11.70 9.23
CA HIS A 68 -10.86 12.83 8.75
C HIS A 68 -10.23 12.58 7.37
N LEU A 69 -10.20 11.34 6.89
CA LEU A 69 -9.57 11.00 5.61
C LEU A 69 -10.26 11.69 4.43
N ASP A 70 -11.59 11.81 4.47
CA ASP A 70 -12.34 12.51 3.42
C ASP A 70 -11.99 14.00 3.39
N VAL A 71 -11.80 14.62 4.56
CA VAL A 71 -11.36 16.02 4.65
C VAL A 71 -9.96 16.17 4.07
N LEU A 72 -9.03 15.27 4.40
CA LEU A 72 -7.68 15.28 3.85
C LEU A 72 -7.68 15.10 2.32
N ARG A 73 -8.51 14.22 1.79
CA ARG A 73 -8.68 14.06 0.34
C ARG A 73 -9.21 15.34 -0.33
N GLN A 74 -10.15 16.03 0.31
CA GLN A 74 -10.65 17.31 -0.19
C GLN A 74 -9.54 18.39 -0.20
N LEU A 75 -8.71 18.45 0.84
CA LEU A 75 -7.58 19.37 0.88
C LEU A 75 -6.55 19.06 -0.21
N VAL A 76 -6.27 17.79 -0.49
CA VAL A 76 -5.42 17.35 -1.61
C VAL A 76 -5.99 17.85 -2.94
N LYS A 77 -7.30 17.74 -3.13
CA LYS A 77 -7.99 18.25 -4.32
C LYS A 77 -7.90 19.76 -4.47
N GLN A 78 -8.08 20.51 -3.38
CA GLN A 78 -8.02 21.98 -3.40
C GLN A 78 -6.62 22.50 -3.76
N VAL A 79 -5.57 21.74 -3.47
CA VAL A 79 -4.19 22.06 -3.88
C VAL A 79 -3.91 21.70 -5.35
N GLY A 80 -4.85 21.03 -6.02
CA GLY A 80 -4.76 20.74 -7.46
C GLY A 80 -4.40 19.30 -7.81
N PHE A 81 -4.31 18.40 -6.82
CA PHE A 81 -4.14 16.97 -7.06
C PHE A 81 -5.50 16.26 -7.13
N GLU A 82 -5.65 15.32 -8.05
CA GLU A 82 -6.85 14.48 -8.10
C GLU A 82 -6.75 13.33 -7.06
N PRO A 83 -7.58 13.33 -5.99
CA PRO A 83 -7.40 12.43 -4.86
C PRO A 83 -7.44 10.94 -5.23
N ASP A 84 -8.19 10.57 -6.26
CA ASP A 84 -8.31 9.17 -6.67
C ASP A 84 -7.01 8.59 -7.24
N TYR A 85 -6.11 9.46 -7.71
CA TYR A 85 -4.80 9.08 -8.22
C TYR A 85 -3.65 9.42 -7.28
N TYR A 86 -3.84 10.41 -6.40
CA TYR A 86 -2.78 10.94 -5.54
C TYR A 86 -2.96 10.62 -4.06
N THR A 87 -4.00 9.87 -3.69
CA THR A 87 -4.15 9.36 -2.34
C THR A 87 -4.46 7.86 -2.36
N ALA A 88 -4.00 7.16 -1.34
CA ALA A 88 -4.35 5.76 -1.13
C ALA A 88 -4.52 5.48 0.37
N ILE A 89 -5.39 4.55 0.69
CA ILE A 89 -5.57 4.02 2.03
C ILE A 89 -5.14 2.56 2.00
N HIS A 90 -4.19 2.22 2.83
CA HIS A 90 -3.75 0.85 3.02
C HIS A 90 -4.12 0.40 4.43
N ARG A 91 -4.91 -0.65 4.51
CA ARG A 91 -5.28 -1.33 5.75
C ARG A 91 -4.61 -2.69 5.73
N ASN A 92 -3.46 -2.77 6.35
CA ASN A 92 -2.74 -4.03 6.46
C ASN A 92 -2.92 -4.57 7.87
N PHE A 93 -3.59 -5.70 7.96
CA PHE A 93 -3.62 -6.51 9.16
C PHE A 93 -2.82 -7.75 8.85
N ASP A 94 -1.57 -7.74 9.25
CA ASP A 94 -0.75 -8.94 9.20
C ASP A 94 -0.86 -9.70 10.52
N LEU A 95 -1.03 -11.00 10.40
CA LEU A 95 -0.89 -11.91 11.52
C LEU A 95 0.53 -12.47 11.42
N PRO A 96 1.49 -11.99 12.22
CA PRO A 96 2.89 -12.41 12.13
C PRO A 96 3.05 -13.92 12.25
N TYR A 97 2.13 -14.54 12.96
CA TYR A 97 2.00 -15.98 13.06
C TYR A 97 0.53 -16.39 13.17
N ASP A 98 0.05 -17.03 12.12
CA ASP A 98 -1.32 -17.55 12.06
C ASP A 98 -1.34 -19.00 12.54
N PHE A 99 -1.70 -19.20 13.80
CA PHE A 99 -1.72 -20.51 14.41
C PHE A 99 -3.12 -21.14 14.42
N TYR A 100 -3.14 -22.45 14.56
CA TYR A 100 -4.37 -23.25 14.67
C TYR A 100 -5.25 -22.79 15.83
N ARG A 101 -6.50 -22.49 15.50
CA ARG A 101 -7.58 -22.35 16.48
C ARG A 101 -8.53 -23.53 16.30
N PRO A 102 -8.75 -24.36 17.32
CA PRO A 102 -9.61 -25.56 17.21
C PRO A 102 -11.06 -25.24 16.80
N ASP A 103 -11.47 -24.01 16.93
CA ASP A 103 -12.85 -23.53 16.71
C ASP A 103 -13.08 -23.00 15.27
N VAL A 104 -12.10 -23.06 14.37
CA VAL A 104 -12.21 -22.52 13.01
C VAL A 104 -12.21 -23.67 11.99
N GLU A 105 -13.30 -23.81 11.25
CA GLU A 105 -13.51 -24.88 10.25
C GLU A 105 -12.54 -24.89 9.04
N LYS A 106 -11.64 -23.93 8.91
CA LYS A 106 -10.69 -23.90 7.78
C LYS A 106 -9.38 -24.57 8.17
N PRO A 107 -8.95 -25.65 7.46
CA PRO A 107 -7.64 -26.22 7.65
C PRO A 107 -6.58 -25.19 7.29
N ARG A 108 -5.81 -24.75 8.28
CA ARG A 108 -4.67 -23.86 8.10
C ARG A 108 -3.40 -24.68 8.10
N THR A 109 -2.43 -24.27 7.32
CA THR A 109 -1.12 -24.93 7.29
C THR A 109 -0.43 -24.68 8.61
N GLN A 110 -0.32 -25.71 9.42
CA GLN A 110 0.45 -25.70 10.67
C GLN A 110 1.92 -25.99 10.38
N ILE A 111 2.81 -25.38 11.13
CA ILE A 111 4.22 -25.74 11.11
C ILE A 111 4.44 -26.81 12.19
N GLU A 112 4.48 -28.05 11.75
CA GLU A 112 4.72 -29.20 12.65
C GLU A 112 6.20 -29.53 12.71
N ILE A 113 6.72 -29.68 13.91
CA ILE A 113 8.11 -30.05 14.21
C ILE A 113 8.14 -31.49 14.68
N ILE A 114 8.95 -32.34 14.05
CA ILE A 114 9.22 -33.68 14.49
C ILE A 114 10.17 -33.64 15.70
N GLN A 115 9.74 -34.11 16.83
CA GLN A 115 10.56 -34.20 18.05
C GLN A 115 11.49 -35.41 18.02
N LYS A 116 12.42 -35.48 18.97
CA LYS A 116 13.41 -36.57 19.06
C LYS A 116 12.79 -37.95 19.28
N ASP A 117 11.61 -37.98 19.89
CA ASP A 117 10.84 -39.22 20.15
C ASP A 117 9.93 -39.62 18.96
N GLY A 118 9.97 -38.83 17.86
CA GLY A 118 9.14 -39.04 16.66
C GLY A 118 7.74 -38.43 16.74
N SER A 119 7.37 -37.78 17.83
CA SER A 119 6.09 -37.08 17.96
C SER A 119 6.10 -35.78 17.15
N LEU A 120 4.92 -35.35 16.73
CA LEU A 120 4.72 -34.04 16.05
C LEU A 120 4.22 -33.04 17.10
N ALA A 121 4.81 -31.84 17.06
CA ALA A 121 4.36 -30.73 17.87
C ALA A 121 4.32 -29.46 17.03
N GLU A 122 3.28 -28.67 17.22
CA GLU A 122 3.12 -27.38 16.52
C GLU A 122 4.15 -26.37 17.04
N LEU A 123 4.72 -25.55 16.14
CA LEU A 123 5.84 -24.64 16.44
C LEU A 123 5.53 -23.67 17.59
N SER A 124 4.31 -23.15 17.71
CA SER A 124 3.95 -22.22 18.80
C SER A 124 3.94 -22.91 20.17
N SER A 125 3.71 -24.22 20.22
CA SER A 125 3.78 -24.98 21.48
C SER A 125 5.22 -25.22 21.97
N LEU A 126 6.19 -25.14 21.06
CA LEU A 126 7.61 -25.36 21.34
C LEU A 126 8.41 -24.08 21.54
N SER A 127 7.94 -22.95 21.00
CA SER A 127 8.64 -21.66 21.04
C SER A 127 7.82 -20.60 21.77
N PRO A 128 8.23 -20.15 22.94
CA PRO A 128 7.55 -19.05 23.65
C PRO A 128 7.50 -17.75 22.85
N ILE A 129 8.50 -17.49 22.00
CA ILE A 129 8.52 -16.31 21.13
C ILE A 129 7.39 -16.41 20.10
N VAL A 130 7.27 -17.54 19.40
CA VAL A 130 6.21 -17.78 18.42
C VAL A 130 4.84 -17.75 19.12
N GLN A 131 4.74 -18.34 20.31
CA GLN A 131 3.52 -18.29 21.11
C GLN A 131 3.11 -16.86 21.46
N SER A 132 4.06 -15.98 21.77
CA SER A 132 3.75 -14.56 22.08
C SER A 132 3.28 -13.77 20.87
N LEU A 133 3.64 -14.18 19.65
CA LEU A 133 3.17 -13.58 18.41
C LEU A 133 1.80 -14.10 17.98
N ALA A 134 1.41 -15.25 18.51
CA ALA A 134 0.16 -15.90 18.16
C ALA A 134 -1.05 -15.06 18.61
N GLY A 135 -1.90 -14.71 17.66
CA GLY A 135 -3.12 -13.93 17.90
C GLY A 135 -2.91 -12.43 18.08
N THR A 136 -1.67 -11.93 18.03
CA THR A 136 -1.42 -10.48 17.95
C THR A 136 -1.68 -10.00 16.53
N ARG A 137 -2.68 -9.13 16.37
CA ARG A 137 -2.87 -8.41 15.12
C ARG A 137 -1.87 -7.25 15.12
N GLN A 138 -0.90 -7.31 14.23
CA GLN A 138 -0.04 -6.17 13.93
C GLN A 138 -0.46 -5.63 12.58
N GLY A 139 -0.76 -4.35 12.53
CA GLY A 139 -1.10 -3.69 11.28
C GLY A 139 -1.31 -2.22 11.49
N ASP A 140 -0.82 -1.45 10.54
CA ASP A 140 -0.97 -0.02 10.51
C ASP A 140 -1.95 0.35 9.41
N ASN A 141 -2.98 1.12 9.75
CA ASN A 141 -3.75 1.82 8.75
C ASN A 141 -2.95 3.01 8.27
N ARG A 142 -2.63 3.06 6.97
CA ARG A 142 -1.83 4.14 6.38
C ARG A 142 -2.61 4.91 5.33
N PHE A 143 -2.51 6.23 5.41
CA PHE A 143 -2.96 7.15 4.38
C PHE A 143 -1.75 7.70 3.63
N TYR A 144 -1.75 7.58 2.31
CA TYR A 144 -0.69 8.05 1.42
C TYR A 144 -1.13 9.33 0.71
N PHE A 145 -0.18 10.27 0.52
CA PHE A 145 -0.43 11.57 -0.09
C PHE A 145 0.83 12.16 -0.73
N PRO A 146 0.71 13.15 -1.64
CA PRO A 146 1.87 13.80 -2.26
C PRO A 146 2.74 14.51 -1.23
N LYS A 147 4.07 14.33 -1.36
CA LYS A 147 5.06 14.99 -0.47
C LYS A 147 4.91 16.52 -0.48
N GLU A 148 4.48 17.08 -1.59
CA GLU A 148 4.27 18.51 -1.81
C GLU A 148 3.28 19.11 -0.80
N MET A 149 2.35 18.32 -0.27
CA MET A 149 1.46 18.74 0.81
C MET A 149 2.21 19.20 2.07
N LEU A 150 3.48 18.78 2.26
CA LEU A 150 4.28 19.07 3.46
C LEU A 150 5.38 20.11 3.22
N THR A 151 5.91 20.22 2.01
CA THR A 151 7.23 20.83 1.79
C THR A 151 7.28 21.89 0.73
N ASP A 152 6.26 22.03 -0.11
CA ASP A 152 6.39 22.89 -1.27
C ASP A 152 5.86 24.29 -1.00
N ALA A 153 6.76 25.28 -1.04
CA ALA A 153 6.42 26.67 -0.90
C ALA A 153 5.49 27.19 -2.03
N GLY A 154 5.54 26.61 -3.22
CA GLY A 154 4.67 26.97 -4.33
C GLY A 154 3.22 26.53 -4.15
N LEU A 155 3.02 25.45 -3.39
CA LEU A 155 1.70 24.92 -3.03
C LEU A 155 1.25 25.36 -1.63
N PHE A 156 2.08 26.13 -0.92
CA PHE A 156 1.82 26.52 0.46
C PHE A 156 0.76 27.61 0.50
N ASN A 157 -0.47 27.19 0.43
CA ASN A 157 -1.67 28.03 0.57
C ASN A 157 -2.40 27.67 1.87
N GLU A 158 -3.52 28.32 2.14
CA GLU A 158 -4.36 28.05 3.32
C GLU A 158 -4.75 26.58 3.45
N ASN A 159 -4.97 25.90 2.30
CA ASN A 159 -5.36 24.48 2.27
C ASN A 159 -4.21 23.56 2.69
N SER A 160 -2.98 23.85 2.27
CA SER A 160 -1.80 23.10 2.71
C SER A 160 -1.53 23.30 4.20
N GLN A 161 -1.75 24.52 4.72
CA GLN A 161 -1.65 24.80 6.15
C GLN A 161 -2.73 24.05 6.95
N ALA A 162 -3.94 24.02 6.47
CA ALA A 162 -5.02 23.23 7.07
C ALA A 162 -4.68 21.74 7.07
N PHE A 163 -4.11 21.21 5.99
CA PHE A 163 -3.63 19.82 5.94
C PHE A 163 -2.58 19.55 7.03
N LEU A 164 -1.58 20.42 7.15
CA LEU A 164 -0.55 20.32 8.19
C LEU A 164 -1.11 20.41 9.61
N SER A 165 -2.18 21.19 9.82
CA SER A 165 -2.82 21.29 11.14
C SER A 165 -3.46 19.98 11.56
N TYR A 166 -4.11 19.26 10.63
CA TYR A 166 -4.61 17.92 10.90
C TYR A 166 -3.51 16.95 11.32
N MET A 167 -2.34 17.05 10.70
CA MET A 167 -1.19 16.20 11.03
C MET A 167 -0.55 16.52 12.38
N LYS A 168 -0.63 17.77 12.84
CA LYS A 168 -0.03 18.21 14.12
C LYS A 168 -0.92 17.99 15.34
N ASN A 169 -2.18 17.69 15.17
CA ASN A 169 -3.17 17.64 16.24
C ASN A 169 -3.28 16.27 16.94
N ASP A 170 -2.22 15.49 17.04
CA ASP A 170 -2.17 14.13 17.62
C ASP A 170 -3.21 13.15 17.02
N THR A 171 -3.87 13.58 15.94
CA THR A 171 -4.90 12.80 15.25
C THR A 171 -4.28 11.70 14.39
N PHE A 172 -3.05 11.91 13.95
CA PHE A 172 -2.28 10.98 13.11
C PHE A 172 -0.85 10.85 13.62
N ILE A 173 -0.33 9.65 13.58
CA ILE A 173 1.05 9.34 13.91
C ILE A 173 1.85 9.32 12.60
N TYR A 174 2.94 10.08 12.53
CA TYR A 174 3.85 10.07 11.40
C TYR A 174 4.55 8.71 11.31
N GLY A 175 4.50 8.07 10.13
CA GLY A 175 5.47 7.04 9.79
C GLY A 175 6.79 7.70 9.36
N GLU A 176 7.91 7.28 9.92
CA GLU A 176 9.26 7.68 9.50
C GLU A 176 9.59 7.26 8.05
#